data_8c7a70ff6744b5031daf81ff031d3f5a
#
_entry.id   8c7a70ff6744b5031daf81ff031d3f5a
#
_cell.length_a   1.000
_cell.length_b   1.000
_cell.length_c   1.000
_cell.angle_alpha   90.00
_cell.angle_beta   90.00
_cell.angle_gamma   90.00
#
_symmetry.space_group_name_H-M   'P 1'
#
loop_
_entity.id
_entity.type
_entity.pdbx_description
1 polymer ?
#
loop_
_entity_poly.entity_id
_entity_poly.type
_entity_poly.pdbx_seq_one_letter_code
_entity_poly.pdbx_strand_id
1 'polypeptide(L)'
;MKTHFLKLKFNLKSIFAKNFMRSQSDHRRWRLRPEVVATVLNDGAVILDLRTKYFFSANPTAWAILQMFETGATAPEVLEFSQKWGANGDTPAINRLIEQIIAEGLVERVDAPAGAALAIPMSAWVAPELSKHAEPLQRIMVSAFDPGMPLAE
;
A
#
# COMPACT_ATOMS: atom_id res chain seq x y z
N MET A 1 -13.58 -42.06 7.79
CA MET A 1 -12.54 -41.84 6.76
C MET A 1 -12.81 -40.61 5.89
N LYS A 2 -14.01 -40.43 5.37
CA LYS A 2 -14.37 -39.26 4.57
C LYS A 2 -14.24 -37.93 5.35
N THR A 3 -14.58 -37.93 6.64
CA THR A 3 -14.43 -36.78 7.52
C THR A 3 -12.97 -36.44 7.79
N HIS A 4 -12.07 -37.40 7.80
CA HIS A 4 -10.66 -37.16 8.04
C HIS A 4 -9.97 -36.52 6.82
N PHE A 5 -10.37 -36.94 5.61
CA PHE A 5 -9.87 -36.38 4.36
C PHE A 5 -10.37 -34.95 4.15
N LEU A 6 -11.64 -34.69 4.47
CA LEU A 6 -12.21 -33.35 4.44
C LEU A 6 -11.54 -32.42 5.46
N LYS A 7 -11.13 -32.96 6.61
CA LYS A 7 -10.43 -32.22 7.65
C LYS A 7 -9.03 -31.78 7.19
N LEU A 8 -8.34 -32.61 6.41
CA LEU A 8 -7.02 -32.27 5.85
C LEU A 8 -7.12 -31.18 4.77
N LYS A 9 -8.11 -31.28 3.89
CA LYS A 9 -8.37 -30.25 2.88
C LYS A 9 -8.79 -28.92 3.51
N PHE A 10 -9.58 -29.01 4.57
CA PHE A 10 -10.01 -27.85 5.33
C PHE A 10 -8.86 -27.22 6.09
N ASN A 11 -7.92 -28.03 6.60
CA ASN A 11 -6.73 -27.51 7.29
C ASN A 11 -5.81 -26.72 6.39
N LEU A 12 -5.61 -27.11 5.14
CA LEU A 12 -4.80 -26.34 4.19
C LEU A 12 -5.44 -24.99 3.89
N LYS A 13 -6.75 -24.96 3.66
CA LYS A 13 -7.48 -23.70 3.48
C LYS A 13 -7.50 -22.87 4.77
N SER A 14 -7.58 -23.53 5.92
CA SER A 14 -7.59 -22.88 7.23
C SER A 14 -6.22 -22.27 7.55
N ILE A 15 -5.13 -22.93 7.20
CA ILE A 15 -3.77 -22.39 7.38
C ILE A 15 -3.56 -21.17 6.49
N PHE A 16 -4.00 -21.24 5.24
CA PHE A 16 -3.93 -20.12 4.31
C PHE A 16 -4.81 -18.95 4.78
N ALA A 17 -6.04 -19.25 5.21
CA ALA A 17 -6.94 -18.25 5.77
C ALA A 17 -6.43 -17.67 7.10
N LYS A 18 -5.78 -18.48 7.94
CA LYS A 18 -5.17 -18.01 9.19
C LYS A 18 -3.99 -17.08 8.93
N ASN A 19 -3.15 -17.39 7.94
CA ASN A 19 -2.05 -16.50 7.56
C ASN A 19 -2.57 -15.19 6.96
N PHE A 20 -3.64 -15.25 6.21
CA PHE A 20 -4.31 -14.09 5.65
C PHE A 20 -5.00 -13.26 6.75
N MET A 21 -5.71 -13.93 7.68
CA MET A 21 -6.35 -13.27 8.82
C MET A 21 -5.35 -12.73 9.85
N ARG A 22 -4.16 -13.33 9.96
CA ARG A 22 -3.10 -12.80 10.79
C ARG A 22 -2.64 -11.43 10.33
N SER A 23 -2.63 -11.18 9.03
CA SER A 23 -2.35 -9.85 8.49
C SER A 23 -3.43 -8.85 8.89
N GLN A 24 -4.69 -9.27 8.92
CA GLN A 24 -5.84 -8.42 9.28
C GLN A 24 -5.96 -8.20 10.78
N SER A 25 -5.67 -9.22 11.60
CA SER A 25 -5.71 -9.14 13.05
C SER A 25 -4.39 -8.69 13.66
N ASP A 26 -3.41 -8.46 12.82
CA ASP A 26 -2.08 -8.05 13.25
C ASP A 26 -2.13 -6.59 13.70
N HIS A 27 -1.88 -6.37 14.97
CA HIS A 27 -1.85 -5.04 15.56
C HIS A 27 -0.50 -4.36 15.39
N ARG A 28 0.39 -4.91 14.56
CA ARG A 28 1.64 -4.25 14.23
C ARG A 28 1.35 -2.94 13.52
N ARG A 29 2.00 -1.89 14.00
CA ARG A 29 1.86 -0.57 13.43
C ARG A 29 2.97 -0.32 12.43
N TRP A 30 2.60 0.22 11.30
CA TRP A 30 3.49 0.55 10.20
C TRP A 30 3.43 2.03 9.90
N ARG A 31 4.54 2.61 9.53
CA ARG A 31 4.61 4.02 9.14
C ARG A 31 5.41 4.14 7.86
N LEU A 32 5.03 5.10 6.99
CA LEU A 32 5.81 5.41 5.80
C LEU A 32 7.24 5.77 6.19
N ARG A 33 8.20 5.24 5.46
CA ARG A 33 9.60 5.58 5.69
C ARG A 33 9.84 7.05 5.37
N PRO A 34 10.77 7.72 6.10
CA PRO A 34 11.08 9.13 5.81
C PRO A 34 11.57 9.35 4.38
N GLU A 35 12.15 8.34 3.75
CA GLU A 35 12.68 8.40 2.40
C GLU A 35 11.60 8.28 1.32
N VAL A 36 10.37 7.99 1.71
CA VAL A 36 9.23 7.92 0.79
C VAL A 36 8.58 9.30 0.71
N VAL A 37 8.60 9.87 -0.49
CA VAL A 37 8.01 11.18 -0.74
C VAL A 37 6.90 11.06 -1.77
N ALA A 38 5.91 11.93 -1.69
CA ALA A 38 4.75 11.88 -2.56
C ALA A 38 4.46 13.25 -3.16
N THR A 39 4.03 13.23 -4.42
CA THR A 39 3.47 14.40 -5.10
C THR A 39 2.01 14.11 -5.40
N VAL A 40 1.12 14.91 -4.84
CA VAL A 40 -0.32 14.75 -5.03
C VAL A 40 -0.72 15.32 -6.40
N LEU A 41 -1.48 14.53 -7.12
CA LEU A 41 -2.05 14.90 -8.42
C LEU A 41 -3.57 14.97 -8.30
N ASN A 42 -4.24 15.46 -9.34
CA ASN A 42 -5.71 15.57 -9.35
C ASN A 42 -6.39 14.19 -9.25
N ASP A 43 -5.75 13.15 -9.76
CA ASP A 43 -6.28 11.79 -9.85
C ASP A 43 -5.46 10.78 -9.04
N GLY A 44 -4.82 11.22 -7.96
CA GLY A 44 -4.04 10.35 -7.09
C GLY A 44 -2.73 10.96 -6.67
N ALA A 45 -1.66 10.18 -6.69
CA ALA A 45 -0.33 10.63 -6.30
C ALA A 45 0.76 9.83 -6.99
N VAL A 46 1.91 10.45 -7.13
CA VAL A 46 3.15 9.76 -7.49
C VAL A 46 4.01 9.65 -6.24
N ILE A 47 4.44 8.45 -5.93
CA ILE A 47 5.25 8.14 -4.75
C ILE A 47 6.66 7.75 -5.21
N LEU A 48 7.66 8.35 -4.61
CA LEU A 48 9.06 8.05 -4.90
C LEU A 48 9.73 7.53 -3.64
N ASP A 49 10.36 6.36 -3.75
CA ASP A 49 11.23 5.83 -2.71
C ASP A 49 12.66 6.28 -3.00
N LEU A 50 13.17 7.20 -2.20
CA LEU A 50 14.51 7.76 -2.38
C LEU A 50 15.63 6.73 -2.18
N ARG A 51 15.35 5.63 -1.45
CA ARG A 51 16.33 4.56 -1.24
C ARG A 51 16.58 3.76 -2.51
N THR A 52 15.50 3.35 -3.16
CA THR A 52 15.54 2.47 -4.33
C THR A 52 15.50 3.23 -5.64
N LYS A 53 15.04 4.48 -5.61
CA LYS A 53 14.78 5.34 -6.77
C LYS A 53 13.60 4.86 -7.63
N TYR A 54 12.89 3.83 -7.19
CA TYR A 54 11.64 3.42 -7.84
C TYR A 54 10.52 4.38 -7.47
N PHE A 55 9.59 4.54 -8.39
CA PHE A 55 8.40 5.34 -8.15
C PHE A 55 7.15 4.57 -8.50
N PHE A 56 6.05 5.01 -7.93
CA PHE A 56 4.76 4.33 -7.98
C PHE A 56 3.68 5.35 -8.31
N SER A 57 2.68 4.92 -9.05
CA SER A 57 1.46 5.70 -9.25
C SER A 57 0.36 5.13 -8.38
N ALA A 58 -0.26 5.97 -7.57
CA ALA A 58 -1.37 5.61 -6.71
C ALA A 58 -2.64 6.29 -7.19
N ASN A 59 -3.74 5.52 -7.30
CA ASN A 59 -5.03 6.16 -7.52
C ASN A 59 -5.48 6.88 -6.23
N PRO A 60 -6.57 7.67 -6.25
CA PRO A 60 -6.99 8.42 -5.07
C PRO A 60 -7.22 7.54 -3.85
N THR A 61 -7.77 6.34 -4.03
CA THR A 61 -8.03 5.41 -2.93
C THR A 61 -6.72 4.91 -2.31
N ALA A 62 -5.78 4.46 -3.13
CA ALA A 62 -4.47 4.00 -2.65
C ALA A 62 -3.72 5.13 -1.95
N TRP A 63 -3.81 6.35 -2.48
CA TRP A 63 -3.19 7.50 -1.84
C TRP A 63 -3.80 7.81 -0.47
N ALA A 64 -5.13 7.79 -0.37
CA ALA A 64 -5.80 8.00 0.92
C ALA A 64 -5.37 6.96 1.96
N ILE A 65 -5.23 5.70 1.56
CA ILE A 65 -4.75 4.63 2.44
C ILE A 65 -3.29 4.88 2.83
N LEU A 66 -2.44 5.25 1.87
CA LEU A 66 -1.04 5.57 2.15
C LEU A 66 -0.89 6.72 3.14
N GLN A 67 -1.77 7.70 3.09
CA GLN A 67 -1.77 8.81 4.05
C GLN A 67 -1.99 8.35 5.48
N MET A 68 -2.73 7.27 5.70
CA MET A 68 -2.89 6.70 7.04
C MET A 68 -1.54 6.26 7.62
N PHE A 69 -0.65 5.81 6.78
CA PHE A 69 0.68 5.36 7.20
C PHE A 69 1.66 6.52 7.47
N GLU A 70 1.31 7.75 7.14
CA GLU A 70 2.18 8.90 7.44
C GLU A 70 2.42 9.05 8.94
N THR A 71 1.38 8.86 9.75
CA THR A 71 1.47 8.89 11.21
C THR A 71 1.54 7.51 11.84
N GLY A 72 1.33 6.48 11.06
CA GLY A 72 1.31 5.09 11.51
C GLY A 72 -0.10 4.52 11.53
N ALA A 73 -0.22 3.30 11.02
CA ALA A 73 -1.50 2.59 10.97
C ALA A 73 -1.29 1.09 11.09
N THR A 74 -2.32 0.42 11.59
CA THR A 74 -2.42 -1.04 11.58
C THR A 74 -3.34 -1.49 10.45
N ALA A 75 -3.24 -2.75 10.03
CA ALA A 75 -4.13 -3.30 9.02
C ALA A 75 -5.61 -3.20 9.42
N PRO A 76 -6.02 -3.50 10.67
CA PRO A 76 -7.41 -3.30 11.09
C PRO A 76 -7.88 -1.86 10.98
N GLU A 77 -7.04 -0.89 11.30
CA GLU A 77 -7.37 0.54 11.16
C GLU A 77 -7.62 0.92 9.70
N VAL A 78 -6.80 0.41 8.79
CA VAL A 78 -6.98 0.64 7.33
C VAL A 78 -8.29 0.03 6.86
N LEU A 79 -8.61 -1.18 7.29
CA LEU A 79 -9.87 -1.85 6.93
C LEU A 79 -11.09 -1.08 7.46
N GLU A 80 -11.04 -0.62 8.70
CA GLU A 80 -12.12 0.16 9.29
C GLU A 80 -12.34 1.47 8.52
N PHE A 81 -11.29 2.20 8.22
CA PHE A 81 -11.33 3.42 7.42
C PHE A 81 -11.96 3.15 6.03
N SER A 82 -11.51 2.09 5.38
CA SER A 82 -11.99 1.72 4.05
C SER A 82 -13.47 1.35 4.06
N GLN A 83 -13.91 0.61 5.07
CA GLN A 83 -15.32 0.24 5.23
C GLN A 83 -16.21 1.46 5.48
N LYS A 84 -15.76 2.40 6.28
CA LYS A 84 -16.46 3.67 6.51
C LYS A 84 -16.58 4.50 5.23
N TRP A 85 -15.61 4.35 4.33
CA TRP A 85 -15.63 5.04 3.03
C TRP A 85 -16.53 4.33 2.00
N GLY A 86 -16.95 3.10 2.27
CA GLY A 86 -17.82 2.33 1.39
C GLY A 86 -17.15 1.18 0.65
N ALA A 87 -16.09 0.64 1.19
CA ALA A 87 -15.30 -0.46 0.58
C ALA A 87 -15.97 -1.82 0.69
N ASN A 88 -17.27 -1.91 0.53
CA ASN A 88 -18.00 -3.16 0.68
C ASN A 88 -17.52 -4.22 -0.32
N GLY A 89 -16.96 -5.33 0.21
CA GLY A 89 -16.53 -6.45 -0.62
C GLY A 89 -15.10 -6.31 -1.18
N ASP A 90 -14.41 -5.17 -0.99
CA ASP A 90 -13.07 -4.93 -1.52
C ASP A 90 -11.94 -5.26 -0.54
N THR A 91 -12.24 -5.98 0.54
CA THR A 91 -11.24 -6.39 1.52
C THR A 91 -10.03 -7.08 0.88
N PRO A 92 -10.17 -8.00 -0.09
CA PRO A 92 -9.01 -8.60 -0.74
C PRO A 92 -8.12 -7.57 -1.45
N ALA A 93 -8.70 -6.58 -2.09
CA ALA A 93 -7.94 -5.52 -2.77
C ALA A 93 -7.16 -4.65 -1.77
N ILE A 94 -7.78 -4.34 -0.63
CA ILE A 94 -7.14 -3.58 0.45
C ILE A 94 -5.96 -4.37 1.03
N ASN A 95 -6.15 -5.65 1.27
CA ASN A 95 -5.08 -6.51 1.81
C ASN A 95 -3.92 -6.65 0.82
N ARG A 96 -4.20 -6.76 -0.47
CA ARG A 96 -3.16 -6.79 -1.49
C ARG A 96 -2.36 -5.50 -1.52
N LEU A 97 -3.03 -4.36 -1.35
CA LEU A 97 -2.34 -3.08 -1.27
C LEU A 97 -1.42 -3.03 -0.05
N ILE A 98 -1.92 -3.43 1.12
CA ILE A 98 -1.11 -3.45 2.36
C ILE A 98 0.10 -4.36 2.19
N GLU A 99 -0.10 -5.56 1.65
CA GLU A 99 0.99 -6.51 1.38
C GLU A 99 2.00 -5.93 0.39
N GLN A 100 1.53 -5.24 -0.63
CA GLN A 100 2.40 -4.61 -1.63
C GLN A 100 3.27 -3.52 -1.02
N ILE A 101 2.70 -2.62 -0.23
CA ILE A 101 3.48 -1.54 0.38
C ILE A 101 4.50 -2.07 1.40
N ILE A 102 4.17 -3.16 2.09
CA ILE A 102 5.11 -3.82 3.00
C ILE A 102 6.22 -4.52 2.19
N ALA A 103 5.86 -5.27 1.16
CA ALA A 103 6.82 -6.00 0.33
C ALA A 103 7.77 -5.06 -0.39
N GLU A 104 7.29 -3.91 -0.85
CA GLU A 104 8.12 -2.90 -1.51
C GLU A 104 8.96 -2.09 -0.52
N GLY A 105 8.76 -2.28 0.78
CA GLY A 105 9.53 -1.57 1.80
C GLY A 105 9.20 -0.10 1.91
N LEU A 106 8.01 0.32 1.50
CA LEU A 106 7.57 1.71 1.63
C LEU A 106 7.25 2.09 3.06
N VAL A 107 6.96 1.11 3.90
CA VAL A 107 6.63 1.29 5.32
C VAL A 107 7.61 0.52 6.18
N GLU A 108 7.75 0.98 7.43
CA GLU A 108 8.56 0.33 8.46
C GLU A 108 7.73 0.14 9.72
N ARG A 109 8.08 -0.88 10.50
CA ARG A 109 7.41 -1.11 11.78
C ARG A 109 7.78 -0.05 12.80
N VAL A 110 6.79 0.41 13.54
CA VAL A 110 6.99 1.41 14.60
C VAL A 110 6.19 1.03 15.83
N ASP A 111 6.72 1.37 16.99
CA ASP A 111 6.02 1.28 18.28
C ASP A 111 5.54 2.69 18.64
N ALA A 112 4.46 3.11 17.97
CA ALA A 112 3.88 4.43 18.18
C ALA A 112 2.42 4.30 18.54
N PRO A 113 1.85 5.24 19.31
CA PRO A 113 0.40 5.26 19.55
C PRO A 113 -0.35 5.55 18.25
N ALA A 114 -1.66 5.25 18.27
CA ALA A 114 -2.51 5.55 17.13
C ALA A 114 -2.40 7.03 16.75
N GLY A 115 -2.23 7.28 15.45
CA GLY A 115 -2.25 8.63 14.93
C GLY A 115 -3.65 9.22 14.91
N ALA A 116 -3.75 10.47 14.47
CA ALA A 116 -5.03 11.12 14.32
C ALA A 116 -5.88 10.42 13.26
N ALA A 117 -7.16 10.27 13.52
CA ALA A 117 -8.09 9.71 12.54
C ALA A 117 -8.17 10.63 11.31
N LEU A 118 -8.03 10.05 10.13
CA LEU A 118 -8.19 10.78 8.88
C LEU A 118 -9.67 10.94 8.55
N ALA A 119 -10.00 12.09 7.95
CA ALA A 119 -11.33 12.32 7.43
C ALA A 119 -11.58 11.38 6.23
N ILE A 120 -12.80 10.85 6.17
CA ILE A 120 -13.21 10.04 5.03
C ILE A 120 -13.38 10.95 3.81
N PRO A 121 -12.75 10.61 2.66
CA PRO A 121 -12.90 11.42 1.46
C PRO A 121 -14.36 11.52 1.01
N MET A 122 -14.73 12.64 0.43
CA MET A 122 -16.07 12.87 -0.11
C MET A 122 -16.30 12.19 -1.45
N SER A 123 -15.22 11.78 -2.14
CA SER A 123 -15.29 11.05 -3.38
C SER A 123 -15.77 9.60 -3.16
N ALA A 124 -16.34 9.00 -4.20
CA ALA A 124 -16.78 7.62 -4.13
C ALA A 124 -15.59 6.66 -3.97
N TRP A 125 -15.83 5.56 -3.22
CA TRP A 125 -14.85 4.50 -3.11
C TRP A 125 -14.59 3.85 -4.47
N VAL A 126 -13.32 3.67 -4.78
CA VAL A 126 -12.83 2.89 -5.92
C VAL A 126 -11.78 1.91 -5.37
N ALA A 127 -11.67 0.74 -5.95
CA ALA A 127 -10.66 -0.22 -5.53
C ALA A 127 -9.25 0.41 -5.58
N PRO A 128 -8.42 0.23 -4.54
CA PRO A 128 -7.11 0.84 -4.51
C PRO A 128 -6.18 0.24 -5.55
N GLU A 129 -5.42 1.08 -6.23
CA GLU A 129 -4.41 0.67 -7.20
C GLU A 129 -3.10 1.39 -6.93
N LEU A 130 -2.03 0.62 -6.84
CA LEU A 130 -0.66 1.11 -6.72
C LEU A 130 0.18 0.41 -7.76
N SER A 131 0.69 1.15 -8.71
CA SER A 131 1.48 0.61 -9.83
C SER A 131 2.94 1.04 -9.68
N LYS A 132 3.83 0.06 -9.59
CA LYS A 132 5.27 0.29 -9.57
C LYS A 132 5.75 0.48 -11.02
N HIS A 133 6.50 1.53 -11.26
CA HIS A 133 7.13 1.73 -12.56
C HIS A 133 8.36 0.82 -12.69
N ALA A 134 8.52 0.23 -13.86
CA ALA A 134 9.48 -0.84 -14.10
C ALA A 134 10.94 -0.38 -13.96
N GLU A 135 11.21 0.91 -14.19
CA GLU A 135 12.56 1.46 -14.13
C GLU A 135 12.73 2.43 -12.98
N PRO A 136 13.87 2.39 -12.29
CA PRO A 136 14.18 3.39 -11.27
C PRO A 136 14.29 4.78 -11.88
N LEU A 137 13.91 5.80 -11.11
CA LEU A 137 13.98 7.20 -11.54
C LEU A 137 15.36 7.59 -12.05
N GLN A 138 16.41 7.11 -11.41
CA GLN A 138 17.78 7.39 -11.80
C GLN A 138 18.07 6.97 -13.24
N ARG A 139 17.56 5.81 -13.67
CA ARG A 139 17.72 5.33 -15.03
C ARG A 139 16.93 6.18 -16.02
N ILE A 140 15.73 6.60 -15.65
CA ILE A 140 14.90 7.47 -16.49
C ILE A 140 15.57 8.83 -16.66
N MET A 141 16.11 9.40 -15.61
CA MET A 141 16.81 10.67 -15.68
C MET A 141 18.06 10.59 -16.56
N VAL A 142 18.82 9.50 -16.47
CA VAL A 142 19.99 9.30 -17.31
C VAL A 142 19.61 9.16 -18.79
N SER A 143 18.52 8.47 -19.10
CA SER A 143 18.08 8.32 -20.47
C SER A 143 17.42 9.58 -21.03
N ALA A 144 16.80 10.40 -20.19
CA ALA A 144 16.24 11.70 -20.58
C ALA A 144 17.32 12.75 -20.76
N PHE A 145 18.44 12.61 -20.09
CA PHE A 145 19.58 13.52 -20.19
C PHE A 145 20.62 12.94 -21.15
N ASP A 146 20.44 13.21 -22.42
CA ASP A 146 21.39 12.78 -23.45
C ASP A 146 22.58 13.76 -23.49
N PRO A 147 23.80 13.30 -23.15
CA PRO A 147 24.96 14.17 -23.19
C PRO A 147 25.36 14.61 -24.60
N GLY A 148 24.79 14.01 -25.64
CA GLY A 148 24.98 14.45 -27.02
C GLY A 148 24.09 15.61 -27.41
N MET A 149 23.07 15.95 -26.61
CA MET A 149 22.22 17.10 -26.87
C MET A 149 22.83 18.38 -26.30
N PRO A 150 22.90 19.47 -27.09
CA PRO A 150 23.33 20.73 -26.53
C PRO A 150 22.34 21.18 -25.46
N LEU A 151 22.86 21.58 -24.31
CA LEU A 151 22.06 22.19 -23.28
C LEU A 151 21.45 23.46 -23.85
N ALA A 152 20.12 23.58 -23.73
CA ALA A 152 19.45 24.81 -24.09
C ALA A 152 19.90 25.90 -23.12
N GLU A 153 20.62 26.86 -23.61
CA GLU A 153 21.03 28.03 -22.85
C GLU A 153 19.91 29.07 -22.78
#